data_8c1ed584e13216d7366e9249bf6537f2
#
_entry.id   8c1ed584e13216d7366e9249bf6537f2
#
_cell.length_a   1.000
_cell.length_b   1.000
_cell.length_c   1.000
_cell.angle_alpha   90.00
_cell.angle_beta   90.00
_cell.angle_gamma   90.00
#
_symmetry.space_group_name_H-M   'P 1'
#
loop_
_entity.id
_entity.type
_entity.pdbx_description
1 polymer ?
#
loop_
_entity_poly.entity_id
_entity_poly.type
_entity_poly.pdbx_seq_one_letter_code
_entity_poly.pdbx_strand_id
1 'polypeptide(L)'
;MTARLVNSSVDRRSQTAATENIFLRDAVEADLPAVVDIHNAAIASRLSSAQLQPVTVEQRREWFLAHSTTQYPIWIAELNGSVAGWLSFREFLPRCAYRGTAEISVYVGEKFRRRGVGRKFLQQAIVRAPRLGMHSLVGLIFNDNEPSIALFRAFGFERWGFLPAVARVDGTPRDLTIFGRHV
;
A
#
# COMPACT_ATOMS: atom_id res chain seq x y z
N MET A 1 -40.59 -43.29 36.67
CA MET A 1 -39.13 -43.04 36.64
C MET A 1 -38.77 -42.52 35.27
N THR A 2 -38.62 -41.20 35.16
CA THR A 2 -38.44 -40.53 33.87
C THR A 2 -37.05 -39.92 33.85
N ALA A 3 -36.14 -40.46 33.04
CA ALA A 3 -34.77 -39.93 32.90
C ALA A 3 -34.77 -38.74 31.94
N ARG A 4 -34.34 -37.55 32.42
CA ARG A 4 -34.10 -36.36 31.65
C ARG A 4 -32.72 -36.48 30.98
N LEU A 5 -32.71 -36.46 29.62
CA LEU A 5 -31.53 -36.25 28.84
C LEU A 5 -31.12 -34.76 28.88
N VAL A 6 -29.95 -34.48 29.43
CA VAL A 6 -29.33 -33.17 29.41
C VAL A 6 -28.60 -33.03 28.10
N ASN A 7 -29.08 -32.11 27.25
CA ASN A 7 -28.47 -31.78 25.97
C ASN A 7 -27.39 -30.72 26.22
N SER A 8 -26.13 -31.11 26.19
CA SER A 8 -24.99 -30.18 26.28
C SER A 8 -24.70 -29.62 24.90
N SER A 9 -25.27 -28.48 24.59
CA SER A 9 -24.85 -27.66 23.42
C SER A 9 -23.48 -27.06 23.71
N VAL A 10 -22.44 -27.65 23.13
CA VAL A 10 -21.09 -27.09 23.12
C VAL A 10 -21.10 -25.85 22.25
N ASP A 11 -20.95 -24.70 22.89
CA ASP A 11 -20.81 -23.40 22.26
C ASP A 11 -19.48 -23.30 21.46
N ARG A 12 -19.58 -23.45 20.14
CA ARG A 12 -18.46 -23.27 19.21
C ARG A 12 -18.37 -21.84 18.72
N ARG A 13 -18.22 -20.89 19.61
CA ARG A 13 -17.97 -19.49 19.24
C ARG A 13 -16.87 -18.91 20.11
N SER A 14 -15.62 -19.20 19.75
CA SER A 14 -14.45 -18.36 20.09
C SER A 14 -13.20 -18.93 19.41
N GLN A 15 -13.21 -19.01 18.08
CA GLN A 15 -11.94 -18.95 17.37
C GLN A 15 -11.61 -17.47 17.20
N THR A 16 -10.95 -16.90 18.20
CA THR A 16 -10.21 -15.65 18.05
C THR A 16 -9.25 -15.83 16.88
N ALA A 17 -9.53 -15.16 15.75
CA ALA A 17 -8.61 -15.08 14.62
C ALA A 17 -7.28 -14.58 15.19
N ALA A 18 -6.25 -15.41 15.18
CA ALA A 18 -4.92 -15.04 15.58
C ALA A 18 -4.56 -13.81 14.73
N THR A 19 -4.32 -12.67 15.37
CA THR A 19 -3.92 -11.44 14.70
C THR A 19 -2.58 -11.73 14.04
N GLU A 20 -2.56 -11.91 12.72
CA GLU A 20 -1.34 -12.19 11.98
C GLU A 20 -0.37 -11.03 12.20
N ASN A 21 0.82 -11.35 12.68
CA ASN A 21 1.81 -10.33 13.01
C ASN A 21 2.48 -9.82 11.74
N ILE A 22 2.08 -8.60 11.31
CA ILE A 22 2.70 -7.92 10.17
C ILE A 22 3.87 -7.11 10.71
N PHE A 23 5.07 -7.49 10.31
CA PHE A 23 6.30 -6.78 10.63
C PHE A 23 6.66 -5.79 9.51
N LEU A 24 7.00 -4.54 9.87
CA LEU A 24 7.46 -3.52 8.93
C LEU A 24 8.93 -3.20 9.16
N ARG A 25 9.70 -3.17 8.09
CA ARG A 25 11.11 -2.75 8.09
C ARG A 25 11.45 -1.92 6.86
N ASP A 26 12.58 -1.26 6.89
CA ASP A 26 13.15 -0.65 5.71
C ASP A 26 13.54 -1.75 4.68
N ALA A 27 13.39 -1.42 3.41
CA ALA A 27 13.77 -2.30 2.32
C ALA A 27 15.29 -2.39 2.20
N VAL A 28 15.77 -3.57 1.84
CA VAL A 28 17.17 -3.81 1.43
C VAL A 28 17.20 -4.27 -0.02
N GLU A 29 18.35 -4.18 -0.67
CA GLU A 29 18.47 -4.53 -2.10
C GLU A 29 18.04 -5.97 -2.41
N ALA A 30 18.23 -6.89 -1.46
CA ALA A 30 17.77 -8.28 -1.57
C ALA A 30 16.23 -8.42 -1.69
N ASP A 31 15.45 -7.38 -1.36
CA ASP A 31 14.00 -7.38 -1.51
C ASP A 31 13.54 -7.05 -2.94
N LEU A 32 14.43 -6.51 -3.78
CA LEU A 32 14.07 -6.08 -5.14
C LEU A 32 13.32 -7.12 -5.96
N PRO A 33 13.69 -8.41 -5.97
CA PRO A 33 12.92 -9.42 -6.72
C PRO A 33 11.46 -9.47 -6.26
N ALA A 34 11.20 -9.50 -4.95
CA ALA A 34 9.83 -9.55 -4.42
C ALA A 34 9.06 -8.23 -4.67
N VAL A 35 9.74 -7.08 -4.58
CA VAL A 35 9.17 -5.76 -4.92
C VAL A 35 8.75 -5.73 -6.38
N VAL A 36 9.59 -6.23 -7.29
CA VAL A 36 9.32 -6.30 -8.73
C VAL A 36 8.17 -7.26 -9.03
N ASP A 37 8.14 -8.44 -8.44
CA ASP A 37 7.08 -9.41 -8.62
C ASP A 37 5.71 -8.85 -8.23
N ILE A 38 5.62 -8.20 -7.04
CA ILE A 38 4.40 -7.56 -6.56
C ILE A 38 3.99 -6.41 -7.49
N HIS A 39 4.96 -5.62 -7.96
CA HIS A 39 4.69 -4.51 -8.88
C HIS A 39 4.20 -5.01 -10.24
N ASN A 40 4.84 -6.03 -10.81
CA ASN A 40 4.44 -6.62 -12.09
C ASN A 40 3.04 -7.25 -12.03
N ALA A 41 2.68 -7.88 -10.91
CA ALA A 41 1.30 -8.34 -10.68
C ALA A 41 0.31 -7.16 -10.65
N ALA A 42 0.69 -6.03 -10.08
CA ALA A 42 -0.13 -4.81 -10.09
C ALA A 42 -0.27 -4.22 -11.52
N ILE A 43 0.80 -4.23 -12.31
CA ILE A 43 0.77 -3.84 -13.73
C ILE A 43 -0.19 -4.75 -14.51
N ALA A 44 -0.07 -6.05 -14.34
CA ALA A 44 -0.94 -7.03 -15.02
C ALA A 44 -2.42 -6.85 -14.67
N SER A 45 -2.73 -6.42 -13.43
CA SER A 45 -4.12 -6.16 -13.00
C SER A 45 -4.77 -4.94 -13.67
N ARG A 46 -3.98 -4.03 -14.26
CA ARG A 46 -4.42 -2.75 -14.86
C ARG A 46 -5.12 -1.78 -13.90
N LEU A 47 -5.16 -2.07 -12.61
CA LEU A 47 -5.92 -1.28 -11.62
C LEU A 47 -5.07 -0.31 -10.79
N SER A 48 -3.79 -0.62 -10.58
CA SER A 48 -3.01 0.07 -9.54
C SER A 48 -1.64 0.57 -10.01
N SER A 49 -1.35 0.49 -11.29
CA SER A 49 -0.12 1.03 -11.88
C SER A 49 -0.41 1.70 -13.21
N ALA A 50 0.22 2.85 -13.44
CA ALA A 50 0.22 3.52 -14.73
C ALA A 50 1.27 2.94 -15.70
N GLN A 51 2.12 2.02 -15.25
CA GLN A 51 3.03 1.29 -16.13
C GLN A 51 2.26 0.23 -16.93
N LEU A 52 2.57 0.11 -18.22
CA LEU A 52 1.88 -0.79 -19.15
C LEU A 52 2.65 -2.09 -19.36
N GLN A 53 3.97 -2.06 -19.16
CA GLN A 53 4.86 -3.21 -19.37
C GLN A 53 5.52 -3.62 -18.06
N PRO A 54 5.73 -4.91 -17.82
CA PRO A 54 6.50 -5.39 -16.68
C PRO A 54 7.91 -4.82 -16.69
N VAL A 55 8.49 -4.69 -15.51
CA VAL A 55 9.86 -4.22 -15.30
C VAL A 55 10.75 -5.35 -14.80
N THR A 56 12.05 -5.27 -15.09
CA THR A 56 13.05 -6.19 -14.54
C THR A 56 13.63 -5.65 -13.23
N VAL A 57 14.34 -6.51 -12.50
CA VAL A 57 15.06 -6.12 -11.27
C VAL A 57 16.11 -5.06 -11.59
N GLU A 58 16.84 -5.19 -12.70
CA GLU A 58 17.87 -4.25 -13.15
C GLU A 58 17.28 -2.86 -13.43
N GLN A 59 16.15 -2.81 -14.14
CA GLN A 59 15.46 -1.55 -14.43
C GLN A 59 14.91 -0.89 -13.15
N ARG A 60 14.60 -1.67 -12.11
CA ARG A 60 14.08 -1.16 -10.86
C ARG A 60 15.17 -0.75 -9.87
N ARG A 61 16.42 -1.19 -10.09
CA ARG A 61 17.56 -0.92 -9.21
C ARG A 61 17.85 0.58 -9.06
N GLU A 62 17.88 1.34 -10.14
CA GLU A 62 18.12 2.79 -10.08
C GLU A 62 17.03 3.50 -9.26
N TRP A 63 15.78 3.14 -9.46
CA TRP A 63 14.68 3.66 -8.66
C TRP A 63 14.86 3.32 -7.17
N PHE A 64 15.29 2.09 -6.84
CA PHE A 64 15.54 1.68 -5.47
C PHE A 64 16.67 2.49 -4.83
N LEU A 65 17.79 2.67 -5.53
CA LEU A 65 18.96 3.43 -5.06
C LEU A 65 18.67 4.93 -4.91
N ALA A 66 17.68 5.47 -5.62
CA ALA A 66 17.25 6.86 -5.47
C ALA A 66 16.46 7.10 -4.17
N HIS A 67 16.09 6.05 -3.43
CA HIS A 67 15.40 6.16 -2.14
C HIS A 67 16.39 6.18 -0.98
N SER A 68 15.98 6.80 0.12
CA SER A 68 16.78 6.95 1.33
C SER A 68 15.93 6.64 2.55
N THR A 69 16.46 5.89 3.51
CA THR A 69 15.78 5.56 4.77
C THR A 69 15.48 6.79 5.63
N THR A 70 16.16 7.90 5.37
CA THR A 70 16.05 9.14 6.17
C THR A 70 15.10 10.17 5.57
N GLN A 71 14.78 10.09 4.28
CA GLN A 71 13.92 11.08 3.62
C GLN A 71 12.75 10.45 2.88
N TYR A 72 13.02 9.57 1.92
CA TYR A 72 12.00 8.89 1.10
C TYR A 72 12.21 7.37 1.19
N PRO A 73 11.83 6.71 2.29
CA PRO A 73 12.08 5.29 2.48
C PRO A 73 11.20 4.41 1.58
N ILE A 74 11.69 3.19 1.36
CA ILE A 74 10.86 2.07 0.95
C ILE A 74 10.71 1.15 2.16
N TRP A 75 9.49 0.79 2.49
CA TRP A 75 9.19 -0.16 3.56
C TRP A 75 8.65 -1.46 3.02
N ILE A 76 9.08 -2.54 3.61
CA ILE A 76 8.61 -3.91 3.36
C ILE A 76 7.68 -4.31 4.50
N ALA A 77 6.56 -4.93 4.17
CA ALA A 77 5.74 -5.68 5.10
C ALA A 77 6.06 -7.15 4.96
N GLU A 78 6.44 -7.78 6.05
CA GLU A 78 6.60 -9.23 6.15
C GLU A 78 5.43 -9.85 6.90
N LEU A 79 4.98 -10.98 6.40
CA LEU A 79 3.94 -11.80 6.99
C LEU A 79 4.33 -13.27 6.86
N ASN A 80 4.48 -13.95 7.99
CA ASN A 80 4.92 -15.34 8.06
C ASN A 80 6.23 -15.58 7.30
N GLY A 81 7.23 -14.67 7.44
CA GLY A 81 8.54 -14.79 6.80
C GLY A 81 8.57 -14.51 5.30
N SER A 82 7.47 -14.05 4.72
CA SER A 82 7.38 -13.69 3.30
C SER A 82 7.13 -12.21 3.11
N VAL A 83 7.70 -11.60 2.07
CA VAL A 83 7.37 -10.23 1.66
C VAL A 83 5.91 -10.17 1.21
N ALA A 84 5.09 -9.50 1.98
CA ALA A 84 3.65 -9.40 1.75
C ALA A 84 3.25 -8.14 0.94
N GLY A 85 4.11 -7.13 0.92
CA GLY A 85 3.87 -5.88 0.22
C GLY A 85 4.99 -4.89 0.47
N TRP A 86 4.88 -3.74 -0.18
CA TRP A 86 5.79 -2.62 0.01
C TRP A 86 5.06 -1.28 -0.09
N LEU A 87 5.60 -0.30 0.59
CA LEU A 87 5.23 1.11 0.49
C LEU A 87 6.49 1.91 0.16
N SER A 88 6.39 2.85 -0.78
CA SER A 88 7.46 3.81 -1.03
C SER A 88 6.96 5.24 -0.84
N PHE A 89 7.87 6.10 -0.41
CA PHE A 89 7.71 7.55 -0.44
C PHE A 89 8.53 8.10 -1.61
N ARG A 90 8.06 9.18 -2.20
CA ARG A 90 8.85 9.96 -3.16
C ARG A 90 8.48 11.43 -3.08
N GLU A 91 9.34 12.28 -3.61
CA GLU A 91 9.05 13.69 -3.79
C GLU A 91 7.77 13.87 -4.63
N PHE A 92 6.84 14.72 -4.17
CA PHE A 92 5.59 14.97 -4.89
C PHE A 92 5.85 15.80 -6.17
N LEU A 93 6.52 16.94 -6.02
CA LEU A 93 6.91 17.83 -7.12
C LEU A 93 8.33 18.37 -6.88
N PRO A 94 9.20 18.46 -7.92
CA PRO A 94 10.61 18.80 -7.76
C PRO A 94 10.82 20.31 -7.62
N ARG A 95 10.20 20.94 -6.62
CA ARG A 95 10.35 22.37 -6.29
C ARG A 95 10.39 22.55 -4.78
N CYS A 96 11.22 23.48 -4.29
CA CYS A 96 11.51 23.68 -2.86
C CYS A 96 10.26 23.87 -1.99
N ALA A 97 9.22 24.52 -2.49
CA ALA A 97 7.98 24.75 -1.74
C ALA A 97 7.19 23.47 -1.44
N TYR A 98 7.46 22.36 -2.14
CA TYR A 98 6.77 21.06 -1.96
C TYR A 98 7.57 20.05 -1.14
N ARG A 99 8.77 20.37 -0.63
CA ARG A 99 9.65 19.42 0.06
C ARG A 99 9.02 18.70 1.25
N GLY A 100 8.04 19.31 1.90
CA GLY A 100 7.30 18.68 2.99
C GLY A 100 6.10 17.85 2.53
N THR A 101 5.88 17.67 1.24
CA THR A 101 4.82 16.82 0.68
C THR A 101 5.45 15.62 0.00
N ALA A 102 5.03 14.42 0.39
CA ALA A 102 5.48 13.18 -0.24
C ALA A 102 4.32 12.43 -0.91
N GLU A 103 4.58 11.90 -2.09
CA GLU A 103 3.71 10.90 -2.68
C GLU A 103 4.03 9.53 -2.08
N ILE A 104 2.99 8.79 -1.71
CA ILE A 104 3.10 7.41 -1.22
C ILE A 104 2.45 6.44 -2.21
N SER A 105 3.15 5.34 -2.47
CA SER A 105 2.65 4.22 -3.25
C SER A 105 2.59 2.97 -2.38
N VAL A 106 1.44 2.27 -2.38
CA VAL A 106 1.22 1.06 -1.57
C VAL A 106 0.87 -0.10 -2.48
N TYR A 107 1.64 -1.17 -2.40
CA TYR A 107 1.40 -2.40 -3.15
C TYR A 107 1.38 -3.61 -2.22
N VAL A 108 0.37 -4.45 -2.37
CA VAL A 108 0.18 -5.65 -1.55
C VAL A 108 0.07 -6.85 -2.49
N GLY A 109 0.90 -7.85 -2.23
CA GLY A 109 0.89 -9.11 -2.98
C GLY A 109 -0.50 -9.77 -2.91
N GLU A 110 -0.96 -10.34 -4.01
CA GLU A 110 -2.34 -10.79 -4.17
C GLU A 110 -2.77 -11.76 -3.05
N LYS A 111 -1.94 -12.75 -2.73
CA LYS A 111 -2.19 -13.73 -1.65
C LYS A 111 -2.20 -13.12 -0.23
N PHE A 112 -1.79 -11.87 -0.07
CA PHE A 112 -1.76 -11.15 1.21
C PHE A 112 -2.80 -10.03 1.31
N ARG A 113 -3.63 -9.84 0.27
CA ARG A 113 -4.73 -8.87 0.29
C ARG A 113 -5.73 -9.23 1.38
N ARG A 114 -6.45 -8.22 1.89
CA ARG A 114 -7.49 -8.35 2.94
C ARG A 114 -6.97 -8.86 4.30
N ARG A 115 -5.65 -8.95 4.49
CA ARG A 115 -4.98 -9.38 5.73
C ARG A 115 -4.42 -8.20 6.56
N GLY A 116 -4.80 -6.98 6.25
CA GLY A 116 -4.41 -5.77 7.01
C GLY A 116 -3.09 -5.12 6.60
N VAL A 117 -2.36 -5.65 5.61
CA VAL A 117 -1.05 -5.13 5.18
C VAL A 117 -1.12 -3.66 4.77
N GLY A 118 -2.05 -3.28 3.89
CA GLY A 118 -2.23 -1.89 3.47
C GLY A 118 -2.60 -0.95 4.62
N ARG A 119 -3.43 -1.42 5.56
CA ARG A 119 -3.77 -0.66 6.78
C ARG A 119 -2.55 -0.40 7.64
N LYS A 120 -1.70 -1.43 7.84
CA LYS A 120 -0.46 -1.32 8.62
C LYS A 120 0.49 -0.31 7.99
N PHE A 121 0.63 -0.31 6.67
CA PHE A 121 1.44 0.66 5.93
C PHE A 121 0.96 2.09 6.14
N LEU A 122 -0.33 2.38 5.88
CA LEU A 122 -0.85 3.74 6.02
C LEU A 122 -0.80 4.24 7.47
N GLN A 123 -1.09 3.39 8.45
CA GLN A 123 -0.96 3.73 9.85
C GLN A 123 0.47 4.18 10.19
N GLN A 124 1.47 3.42 9.76
CA GLN A 124 2.88 3.75 10.00
C GLN A 124 3.34 4.97 9.20
N ALA A 125 2.89 5.11 7.94
CA ALA A 125 3.22 6.26 7.13
C ALA A 125 2.77 7.56 7.80
N ILE A 126 1.53 7.62 8.27
CA ILE A 126 0.98 8.79 8.96
C ILE A 126 1.76 9.13 10.23
N VAL A 127 2.11 8.11 11.04
CA VAL A 127 2.82 8.33 12.32
C VAL A 127 4.29 8.74 12.11
N ARG A 128 4.95 8.19 11.08
CA ARG A 128 6.39 8.41 10.85
C ARG A 128 6.70 9.59 9.93
N ALA A 129 5.77 10.01 9.08
CA ALA A 129 5.99 11.08 8.10
C ALA A 129 6.51 12.39 8.72
N PRO A 130 6.01 12.89 9.88
CA PRO A 130 6.57 14.11 10.50
C PRO A 130 8.05 13.98 10.89
N ARG A 131 8.48 12.78 11.31
CA ARG A 131 9.90 12.52 11.65
C ARG A 131 10.81 12.47 10.42
N LEU A 132 10.22 12.28 9.23
CA LEU A 132 10.90 12.34 7.92
C LEU A 132 10.84 13.76 7.32
N GLY A 133 10.36 14.75 8.07
CA GLY A 133 10.21 16.13 7.60
C GLY A 133 9.01 16.37 6.68
N MET A 134 8.03 15.46 6.68
CA MET A 134 6.83 15.58 5.86
C MET A 134 5.67 16.13 6.69
N HIS A 135 4.92 17.06 6.11
CA HIS A 135 3.66 17.58 6.67
C HIS A 135 2.42 17.18 5.88
N SER A 136 2.61 16.58 4.70
CA SER A 136 1.51 16.12 3.84
C SER A 136 1.89 14.85 3.10
N LEU A 137 0.93 13.92 3.01
CA LEU A 137 1.03 12.70 2.22
C LEU A 137 -0.01 12.73 1.10
N VAL A 138 0.39 12.31 -0.10
CA VAL A 138 -0.45 12.28 -1.29
C VAL A 138 -0.43 10.88 -1.90
N GLY A 139 -1.58 10.39 -2.32
CA GLY A 139 -1.72 9.15 -3.10
C GLY A 139 -2.41 9.43 -4.43
N LEU A 140 -1.84 8.94 -5.52
CA LEU A 140 -2.40 9.02 -6.87
C LEU A 140 -3.10 7.70 -7.19
N ILE A 141 -4.42 7.70 -7.31
CA ILE A 141 -5.22 6.49 -7.38
C ILE A 141 -6.17 6.57 -8.58
N PHE A 142 -6.14 5.56 -9.45
CA PHE A 142 -7.14 5.46 -10.51
C PHE A 142 -8.55 5.40 -9.92
N ASN A 143 -9.49 6.12 -10.52
CA ASN A 143 -10.82 6.32 -9.96
C ASN A 143 -11.66 5.03 -9.88
N ASP A 144 -11.28 4.00 -10.58
CA ASP A 144 -11.88 2.65 -10.54
C ASP A 144 -11.15 1.68 -9.60
N ASN A 145 -10.10 2.11 -8.89
CA ASN A 145 -9.44 1.31 -7.86
C ASN A 145 -10.12 1.49 -6.50
N GLU A 146 -11.37 1.03 -6.40
CA GLU A 146 -12.19 1.12 -5.19
C GLU A 146 -11.50 0.60 -3.91
N PRO A 147 -10.75 -0.54 -3.93
CA PRO A 147 -10.06 -1.01 -2.74
C PRO A 147 -9.03 -0.01 -2.18
N SER A 148 -8.27 0.66 -3.07
CA SER A 148 -7.29 1.67 -2.66
C SER A 148 -8.00 2.94 -2.17
N ILE A 149 -9.05 3.39 -2.86
CA ILE A 149 -9.85 4.54 -2.45
C ILE A 149 -10.44 4.32 -1.04
N ALA A 150 -11.07 3.17 -0.82
CA ALA A 150 -11.63 2.83 0.48
C ALA A 150 -10.56 2.77 1.58
N LEU A 151 -9.38 2.23 1.27
CA LEU A 151 -8.25 2.18 2.18
C LEU A 151 -7.79 3.59 2.57
N PHE A 152 -7.53 4.46 1.61
CA PHE A 152 -7.06 5.82 1.88
C PHE A 152 -8.09 6.64 2.67
N ARG A 153 -9.37 6.58 2.28
CA ARG A 153 -10.46 7.23 3.02
C ARG A 153 -10.55 6.75 4.47
N ALA A 154 -10.40 5.46 4.72
CA ALA A 154 -10.43 4.90 6.08
C ALA A 154 -9.30 5.42 6.99
N PHE A 155 -8.25 6.01 6.41
CA PHE A 155 -7.15 6.66 7.13
C PHE A 155 -7.20 8.19 7.05
N GLY A 156 -8.36 8.77 6.71
CA GLY A 156 -8.59 10.22 6.71
C GLY A 156 -7.89 10.96 5.57
N PHE A 157 -7.56 10.27 4.48
CA PHE A 157 -7.19 10.96 3.25
C PHE A 157 -8.45 11.49 2.57
N GLU A 158 -8.41 12.73 2.12
CA GLU A 158 -9.48 13.42 1.42
C GLU A 158 -9.13 13.60 -0.05
N ARG A 159 -10.14 13.79 -0.89
CA ARG A 159 -9.92 14.09 -2.31
C ARG A 159 -9.46 15.54 -2.48
N TRP A 160 -8.19 15.71 -2.80
CA TRP A 160 -7.59 17.04 -3.09
C TRP A 160 -7.66 17.42 -4.57
N GLY A 161 -7.84 16.44 -5.46
CA GLY A 161 -7.95 16.71 -6.88
C GLY A 161 -8.54 15.56 -7.68
N PHE A 162 -8.93 15.87 -8.91
CA PHE A 162 -9.44 14.92 -9.89
C PHE A 162 -8.94 15.30 -11.28
N LEU A 163 -8.40 14.35 -12.00
CA LEU A 163 -7.83 14.51 -13.33
C LEU A 163 -8.57 13.58 -14.30
N PRO A 164 -9.55 14.09 -15.06
CA PRO A 164 -10.36 13.28 -15.95
C PRO A 164 -9.51 12.81 -17.16
N ALA A 165 -9.61 11.54 -17.52
CA ALA A 165 -8.99 10.92 -18.68
C ALA A 165 -7.48 11.21 -18.85
N VAL A 166 -6.77 11.47 -17.74
CA VAL A 166 -5.35 11.89 -17.74
C VAL A 166 -4.41 10.75 -18.13
N ALA A 167 -4.81 9.50 -17.96
CA ALA A 167 -4.03 8.32 -18.33
C ALA A 167 -4.74 7.50 -19.41
N ARG A 168 -3.98 6.68 -20.15
CA ARG A 168 -4.51 5.67 -21.05
C ARG A 168 -3.92 4.31 -20.71
N VAL A 169 -4.78 3.34 -20.44
CA VAL A 169 -4.38 1.97 -20.15
C VAL A 169 -5.00 1.08 -21.22
N ASP A 170 -4.15 0.44 -22.04
CA ASP A 170 -4.56 -0.36 -23.19
C ASP A 170 -5.58 0.37 -24.10
N GLY A 171 -5.32 1.66 -24.38
CA GLY A 171 -6.18 2.52 -25.19
C GLY A 171 -7.38 3.13 -24.47
N THR A 172 -7.74 2.62 -23.29
CA THR A 172 -8.90 3.11 -22.51
C THR A 172 -8.50 4.30 -21.64
N PRO A 173 -9.21 5.45 -21.73
CA PRO A 173 -8.98 6.59 -20.85
C PRO A 173 -9.26 6.21 -19.38
N ARG A 174 -8.43 6.72 -18.48
CA ARG A 174 -8.55 6.51 -17.03
C ARG A 174 -8.49 7.82 -16.30
N ASP A 175 -9.42 8.00 -15.39
CA ASP A 175 -9.43 9.11 -14.44
C ASP A 175 -8.49 8.83 -13.29
N LEU A 176 -7.85 9.88 -12.76
CA LEU A 176 -6.99 9.80 -11.59
C LEU A 176 -7.54 10.71 -10.50
N THR A 177 -7.66 10.18 -9.30
CA THR A 177 -7.98 10.97 -8.11
C THR A 177 -6.72 11.18 -7.28
N ILE A 178 -6.50 12.41 -6.84
CA ILE A 178 -5.45 12.79 -5.91
C ILE A 178 -6.06 12.76 -4.50
N PHE A 179 -5.62 11.82 -3.69
CA PHE A 179 -5.96 11.77 -2.27
C PHE A 179 -4.84 12.39 -1.46
N GLY A 180 -5.17 13.29 -0.53
CA GLY A 180 -4.20 13.97 0.31
C GLY A 180 -4.60 13.96 1.78
N ARG A 181 -3.59 14.03 2.66
CA ARG A 181 -3.75 14.15 4.10
C ARG A 181 -2.61 14.96 4.70
N HIS A 182 -2.93 15.91 5.60
CA HIS A 182 -1.94 16.53 6.50
C HIS A 182 -1.57 15.56 7.64
N VAL A 183 -0.29 15.54 8.03
CA VAL A 183 0.28 14.63 9.04
C VAL A 183 1.16 15.36 10.04
#